data_d91d0ea737a4660efbcbc661f40a8f91
#
_entry.id   d91d0ea737a4660efbcbc661f40a8f91
#
_cell.length_a   1.000
_cell.length_b   1.000
_cell.length_c   1.000
_cell.angle_alpha   90.00
_cell.angle_beta   90.00
_cell.angle_gamma   90.00
#
_symmetry.space_group_name_H-M   'P 1'
#
loop_
_entity.id
_entity.type
_entity.pdbx_description
1 polymer ?
#
loop_
_entity_poly.entity_id
_entity_poly.type
_entity_poly.pdbx_seq_one_letter_code
_entity_poly.pdbx_strand_id
1 'polypeptide(L)'
;DVDINLGFGMVYANQTIRFWGIDTPESRTRDLEEKYYGKLASQYVKDRLIVGEKYQMRTEIDKGKFGRILGEFFIDGVSLNEQMVKDNMAVKYFGQSKEDIEAEHLQNRKILNERGFKYEKV
;
A
#
# COMPACT_ATOMS: atom_id res chain seq x y z
N ASP A 1 -0.89 5.56 -0.26
CA ASP A 1 -0.39 6.45 0.80
C ASP A 1 -1.41 6.55 1.93
N VAL A 2 -0.93 6.76 3.12
CA VAL A 2 -1.74 6.89 4.33
C VAL A 2 -1.42 8.21 5.01
N ASP A 3 -2.46 8.99 5.33
CA ASP A 3 -2.30 10.21 6.10
C ASP A 3 -2.40 9.87 7.59
N ILE A 4 -1.37 10.25 8.34
CA ILE A 4 -1.32 10.01 9.78
C ILE A 4 -1.05 11.29 10.53
N ASN A 5 -1.41 11.28 11.80
CA ASN A 5 -1.13 12.36 12.71
C ASN A 5 0.00 11.93 13.65
N LEU A 6 1.16 12.58 13.52
CA LEU A 6 2.32 12.32 14.38
C LEU A 6 2.33 13.27 15.55
N GLY A 7 2.38 12.71 16.76
CA GLY A 7 2.51 13.50 17.98
C GLY A 7 3.94 13.52 18.49
N PHE A 8 4.49 14.72 18.69
CA PHE A 8 5.83 14.94 19.23
C PHE A 8 5.73 15.84 20.45
N GLY A 9 5.53 15.26 21.63
CA GLY A 9 5.27 16.05 22.83
C GLY A 9 3.96 16.83 22.70
N MET A 10 4.04 18.16 22.67
CA MET A 10 2.87 19.03 22.50
C MET A 10 2.59 19.41 21.04
N VAL A 11 3.39 18.93 20.10
CA VAL A 11 3.27 19.27 18.68
C VAL A 11 2.71 18.08 17.91
N TYR A 12 1.71 18.33 17.07
CA TYR A 12 1.12 17.33 16.19
C TYR A 12 1.28 17.77 14.74
N ALA A 13 1.61 16.82 13.85
CA ALA A 13 1.76 17.08 12.45
C ALA A 13 1.05 16.00 11.63
N ASN A 14 0.26 16.43 10.65
CA ASN A 14 -0.34 15.50 9.68
C ASN A 14 0.69 15.21 8.60
N GLN A 15 0.94 13.92 8.35
CA GLN A 15 1.92 13.47 7.38
C GLN A 15 1.31 12.44 6.45
N THR A 16 1.68 12.52 5.17
CA THR A 16 1.35 11.49 4.20
C THR A 16 2.47 10.46 4.21
N ILE A 17 2.13 9.22 4.48
CA ILE A 17 3.08 8.11 4.57
C ILE A 17 2.88 7.19 3.39
N ARG A 18 3.95 6.92 2.65
CA ARG A 18 3.96 5.91 1.61
C ARG A 18 4.37 4.58 2.22
N PHE A 19 3.69 3.49 1.84
CA PHE A 19 4.06 2.16 2.30
C PHE A 19 5.47 1.79 1.81
N TRP A 20 6.34 1.39 2.75
CA TRP A 20 7.72 1.07 2.48
C TRP A 20 7.87 -0.33 1.90
N GLY A 21 8.71 -0.43 0.87
CA GLY A 21 9.12 -1.71 0.29
C GLY A 21 8.07 -2.42 -0.55
N ILE A 22 6.95 -1.76 -0.85
CA ILE A 22 5.90 -2.33 -1.67
C ILE A 22 5.39 -1.33 -2.71
N ASP A 23 4.80 -1.86 -3.77
CA ASP A 23 4.10 -1.09 -4.78
C ASP A 23 2.69 -1.66 -4.96
N THR A 24 1.70 -0.78 -4.99
CA THR A 24 0.29 -1.17 -5.17
C THR A 24 -0.20 -0.68 -6.53
N PRO A 25 -1.25 -1.33 -7.09
CA PRO A 25 -1.88 -0.79 -8.29
C PRO A 25 -2.43 0.62 -8.02
N GLU A 26 -2.43 1.45 -9.05
CA GLU A 26 -2.91 2.82 -8.93
C GLU A 26 -4.44 2.86 -8.81
N SER A 27 -4.94 3.60 -7.83
CA SER A 27 -6.37 3.82 -7.68
C SER A 27 -6.85 5.07 -8.44
N ARG A 28 -5.92 5.95 -8.82
CA ARG A 28 -6.19 7.17 -9.57
C ARG A 28 -5.58 7.06 -10.97
N THR A 29 -6.24 6.29 -11.82
CA THR A 29 -5.77 6.04 -13.18
C THR A 29 -6.96 5.95 -14.12
N ARG A 30 -6.70 6.15 -15.42
CA ARG A 30 -7.71 5.96 -16.47
C ARG A 30 -7.89 4.49 -16.85
N ASP A 31 -6.93 3.64 -16.49
CA ASP A 31 -7.05 2.20 -16.68
C ASP A 31 -8.02 1.64 -15.63
N LEU A 32 -9.22 1.29 -16.07
CA LEU A 32 -10.30 0.86 -15.18
C LEU A 32 -9.99 -0.45 -14.47
N GLU A 33 -9.27 -1.35 -15.11
CA GLU A 33 -8.87 -2.61 -14.48
C GLU A 33 -7.84 -2.36 -13.37
N GLU A 34 -6.79 -1.59 -13.64
CA GLU A 34 -5.80 -1.22 -12.63
C GLU A 34 -6.46 -0.47 -11.47
N LYS A 35 -7.37 0.45 -11.78
CA LYS A 35 -8.12 1.20 -10.77
C LYS A 35 -8.92 0.28 -9.85
N TYR A 36 -9.54 -0.75 -10.39
CA TYR A 36 -10.26 -1.73 -9.60
C TYR A 36 -9.35 -2.40 -8.57
N TYR A 37 -8.19 -2.87 -9.01
CA TYR A 37 -7.24 -3.51 -8.10
C TYR A 37 -6.58 -2.53 -7.13
N GLY A 38 -6.36 -1.28 -7.55
CA GLY A 38 -5.90 -0.21 -6.67
C GLY A 38 -6.90 0.09 -5.56
N LYS A 39 -8.18 0.16 -5.88
CA LYS A 39 -9.24 0.34 -4.88
C LYS A 39 -9.39 -0.86 -3.96
N LEU A 40 -9.17 -2.06 -4.48
CA LEU A 40 -9.18 -3.27 -3.68
C LEU A 40 -8.06 -3.24 -2.63
N ALA A 41 -6.85 -2.83 -3.02
CA ALA A 41 -5.75 -2.65 -2.09
C ALA A 41 -6.03 -1.56 -1.06
N SER A 42 -6.62 -0.44 -1.46
CA SER A 42 -7.01 0.63 -0.55
C SER A 42 -8.04 0.16 0.48
N GLN A 43 -9.01 -0.63 0.06
CA GLN A 43 -10.02 -1.18 0.96
C GLN A 43 -9.40 -2.17 1.95
N TYR A 44 -8.44 -2.97 1.49
CA TYR A 44 -7.68 -3.88 2.35
C TYR A 44 -7.03 -3.13 3.51
N VAL A 45 -6.39 -1.99 3.21
CA VAL A 45 -5.77 -1.13 4.22
C VAL A 45 -6.82 -0.52 5.14
N LYS A 46 -7.91 0.01 4.59
CA LYS A 46 -8.99 0.64 5.38
C LYS A 46 -9.64 -0.34 6.35
N ASP A 47 -9.74 -1.60 5.99
CA ASP A 47 -10.31 -2.64 6.84
C ASP A 47 -9.39 -2.98 8.02
N ARG A 48 -8.10 -2.68 7.91
CA ARG A 48 -7.08 -3.04 8.92
C ARG A 48 -6.55 -1.86 9.71
N LEU A 49 -6.38 -0.69 9.08
CA LEU A 49 -5.97 0.54 9.77
C LEU A 49 -7.20 1.40 10.05
N ILE A 50 -7.68 1.34 11.27
CA ILE A 50 -8.90 2.03 11.69
C ILE A 50 -8.54 3.41 12.23
N VAL A 51 -9.23 4.44 11.72
CA VAL A 51 -9.03 5.82 12.16
C VAL A 51 -9.35 5.94 13.67
N GLY A 52 -8.47 6.59 14.40
CA GLY A 52 -8.59 6.75 15.84
C GLY A 52 -7.86 5.71 16.66
N GLU A 53 -7.43 4.61 16.07
CA GLU A 53 -6.63 3.58 16.74
C GLU A 53 -5.14 3.91 16.63
N LYS A 54 -4.35 3.39 17.56
CA LYS A 54 -2.89 3.57 17.58
C LYS A 54 -2.21 2.33 17.06
N TYR A 55 -1.23 2.53 16.16
CA TYR A 55 -0.46 1.43 15.57
C TYR A 55 1.03 1.71 15.68
N GLN A 56 1.82 0.66 15.73
CA GLN A 56 3.26 0.78 15.61
C GLN A 56 3.64 0.96 14.14
N MET A 57 4.62 1.82 13.90
CA MET A 57 5.10 2.10 12.56
C MET A 57 6.61 2.29 12.58
N ARG A 58 7.30 1.62 11.66
CA ARG A 58 8.70 1.88 11.40
C ARG A 58 8.79 2.82 10.21
N THR A 59 9.54 3.90 10.35
CA THR A 59 9.62 4.94 9.32
C THR A 59 11.04 5.09 8.80
N GLU A 60 11.11 5.56 7.54
CA GLU A 60 12.35 5.96 6.91
C GLU A 60 12.08 7.13 5.97
N ILE A 61 13.08 7.98 5.74
CA ILE A 61 12.94 9.12 4.83
C ILE A 61 13.49 8.74 3.47
N ASP A 62 12.67 8.89 2.43
CA ASP A 62 13.06 8.67 1.05
C ASP A 62 13.82 9.91 0.54
N LYS A 63 15.15 9.87 0.61
CA LYS A 63 16.00 10.99 0.24
C LYS A 63 15.93 11.35 -1.24
N GLY A 64 15.53 10.43 -2.09
CA GLY A 64 15.39 10.65 -3.52
C GLY A 64 14.05 11.24 -3.94
N LYS A 65 13.12 11.47 -3.02
CA LYS A 65 11.74 11.89 -3.29
C LYS A 65 11.28 13.04 -2.39
N PHE A 66 12.07 14.10 -2.30
CA PHE A 66 11.72 15.32 -1.55
C PHE A 66 11.36 15.07 -0.08
N GLY A 67 12.08 14.17 0.58
CA GLY A 67 11.86 13.92 2.00
C GLY A 67 10.55 13.16 2.32
N ARG A 68 10.00 12.46 1.34
CA ARG A 68 8.79 11.65 1.57
C ARG A 68 9.04 10.60 2.63
N ILE A 69 8.08 10.43 3.54
CA ILE A 69 8.19 9.45 4.62
C ILE A 69 7.69 8.11 4.12
N LEU A 70 8.50 7.08 4.31
CA LEU A 70 8.15 5.69 4.03
C LEU A 70 7.82 5.00 5.35
N GLY A 71 6.79 4.18 5.38
CA GLY A 71 6.36 3.52 6.59
C GLY A 71 6.04 2.05 6.41
N GLU A 72 6.41 1.27 7.42
CA GLU A 72 5.95 -0.10 7.58
C GLU A 72 5.06 -0.15 8.81
N PHE A 73 3.81 -0.57 8.62
CA PHE A 73 2.80 -0.58 9.68
C PHE A 73 2.71 -1.96 10.31
N PHE A 74 2.57 -2.00 11.64
CA PHE A 74 2.44 -3.25 12.38
C PHE A 74 1.11 -3.28 13.12
N ILE A 75 0.36 -4.36 12.93
CA ILE A 75 -0.89 -4.62 13.62
C ILE A 75 -0.70 -5.90 14.42
N ASP A 76 -0.78 -5.77 15.76
CA ASP A 76 -0.51 -6.89 16.68
C ASP A 76 0.82 -7.58 16.40
N GLY A 77 1.85 -6.79 16.08
CA GLY A 77 3.20 -7.28 15.83
C GLY A 77 3.42 -7.84 14.43
N VAL A 78 2.43 -7.79 13.55
CA VAL A 78 2.51 -8.33 12.19
C VAL A 78 2.59 -7.17 11.19
N SER A 79 3.53 -7.23 10.25
CA SER A 79 3.70 -6.21 9.22
C SER A 79 2.53 -6.24 8.24
N LEU A 80 1.79 -5.13 8.17
CA LEU A 80 0.73 -4.95 7.18
C LEU A 80 1.30 -4.94 5.76
N ASN A 81 2.47 -4.32 5.58
CA ASN A 81 3.15 -4.25 4.29
C ASN A 81 3.42 -5.67 3.74
N GLU A 82 3.94 -6.55 4.60
CA GLU A 82 4.19 -7.95 4.21
C GLU A 82 2.89 -8.71 3.95
N GLN A 83 1.85 -8.46 4.74
CA GLN A 83 0.55 -9.09 4.52
C GLN A 83 -0.07 -8.69 3.20
N MET A 84 0.09 -7.43 2.78
CA MET A 84 -0.42 -6.98 1.48
C MET A 84 0.24 -7.74 0.34
N VAL A 85 1.54 -7.99 0.42
CA VAL A 85 2.24 -8.80 -0.58
C VAL A 85 1.75 -10.25 -0.57
N LYS A 86 1.61 -10.83 0.63
CA LYS A 86 1.14 -12.21 0.79
C LYS A 86 -0.27 -12.41 0.23
N ASP A 87 -1.14 -11.41 0.39
CA ASP A 87 -2.52 -11.48 -0.07
C ASP A 87 -2.72 -10.91 -1.49
N ASN A 88 -1.63 -10.70 -2.21
CA ASN A 88 -1.63 -10.27 -3.61
C ASN A 88 -2.20 -8.86 -3.84
N MET A 89 -2.21 -8.02 -2.81
CA MET A 89 -2.65 -6.62 -2.90
C MET A 89 -1.51 -5.69 -3.31
N ALA A 90 -0.26 -6.14 -3.17
CA ALA A 90 0.93 -5.36 -3.49
C ALA A 90 2.04 -6.28 -3.99
N VAL A 91 3.05 -5.69 -4.59
CA VAL A 91 4.29 -6.40 -4.95
C VAL A 91 5.45 -5.79 -4.16
N LYS A 92 6.48 -6.57 -3.88
CA LYS A 92 7.68 -6.06 -3.23
C LYS A 92 8.37 -5.07 -4.17
N TYR A 93 8.80 -3.94 -3.60
CA TYR A 93 9.50 -2.91 -4.34
C TYR A 93 10.88 -2.68 -3.73
N PHE A 94 11.91 -2.89 -4.52
CA PHE A 94 13.30 -2.72 -4.12
C PHE A 94 14.13 -2.02 -5.20
N GLY A 95 13.47 -1.25 -6.08
CA GLY A 95 14.13 -0.54 -7.16
C GLY A 95 14.18 -1.28 -8.49
N GLN A 96 13.49 -2.42 -8.60
CA GLN A 96 13.45 -3.18 -9.86
C GLN A 96 12.75 -2.38 -10.97
N SER A 97 12.91 -2.84 -12.20
CA SER A 97 12.38 -2.14 -13.37
C SER A 97 10.86 -2.07 -13.34
N LYS A 98 10.31 -1.06 -14.02
CA LYS A 98 8.87 -0.89 -14.17
C LYS A 98 8.22 -2.10 -14.84
N GLU A 99 8.94 -2.71 -15.79
CA GLU A 99 8.45 -3.90 -16.50
C GLU A 99 8.33 -5.11 -15.58
N ASP A 100 9.30 -5.30 -14.69
CA ASP A 100 9.26 -6.38 -13.70
C ASP A 100 8.12 -6.18 -12.71
N ILE A 101 7.90 -4.96 -12.26
CA ILE A 101 6.80 -4.61 -11.35
C ILE A 101 5.46 -4.89 -12.02
N GLU A 102 5.30 -4.48 -13.28
CA GLU A 102 4.07 -4.69 -14.04
C GLU A 102 3.77 -6.18 -14.21
N ALA A 103 4.78 -6.99 -14.51
CA ALA A 103 4.62 -8.43 -14.63
C ALA A 103 4.13 -9.07 -13.33
N GLU A 104 4.67 -8.63 -12.18
CA GLU A 104 4.24 -9.11 -10.88
C GLU A 104 2.81 -8.67 -10.55
N HIS A 105 2.42 -7.44 -10.90
CA HIS A 105 1.04 -6.99 -10.73
C HIS A 105 0.07 -7.80 -11.57
N LEU A 106 0.42 -8.11 -12.80
CA LEU A 106 -0.42 -8.95 -13.67
C LEU A 106 -0.60 -10.36 -13.09
N GLN A 107 0.46 -10.91 -12.51
CA GLN A 107 0.39 -12.19 -11.82
C GLN A 107 -0.54 -12.13 -10.61
N ASN A 108 -0.46 -11.05 -9.83
CA ASN A 108 -1.36 -10.83 -8.70
C ASN A 108 -2.82 -10.75 -9.13
N ARG A 109 -3.11 -10.06 -10.23
CA ARG A 109 -4.48 -9.97 -10.78
C ARG A 109 -5.03 -11.33 -11.13
N LYS A 110 -4.21 -12.17 -11.72
CA LYS A 110 -4.58 -13.54 -12.08
C LYS A 110 -4.95 -14.36 -10.84
N ILE A 111 -4.13 -14.27 -9.80
CA ILE A 111 -4.39 -14.96 -8.54
C ILE A 111 -5.66 -14.42 -7.86
N LEU A 112 -5.84 -13.10 -7.84
CA LEU A 112 -7.04 -12.48 -7.27
C LEU A 112 -8.29 -12.88 -8.02
N ASN A 113 -8.24 -12.98 -9.35
CA ASN A 113 -9.35 -13.46 -10.16
C ASN A 113 -9.76 -14.89 -9.75
N GLU A 114 -8.80 -15.76 -9.53
CA GLU A 114 -9.04 -17.13 -9.08
C GLU A 114 -9.66 -17.17 -7.68
N ARG A 115 -9.41 -16.16 -6.86
CA ARG A 115 -9.96 -16.01 -5.51
C ARG A 115 -11.35 -15.34 -5.50
N GLY A 116 -11.87 -14.96 -6.66
CA GLY A 116 -13.19 -14.32 -6.78
C GLY A 116 -13.16 -12.80 -6.90
N PHE A 117 -12.01 -12.17 -6.86
CA PHE A 117 -11.87 -10.71 -7.04
C PHE A 117 -11.62 -10.40 -8.51
N LYS A 118 -12.68 -10.34 -9.27
CA LYS A 118 -12.59 -10.14 -10.72
C LYS A 118 -13.04 -8.75 -11.12
N TYR A 119 -12.24 -8.11 -11.97
CA TYR A 119 -12.71 -6.92 -12.67
C TYR A 119 -13.64 -7.34 -13.80
N GLU A 120 -14.85 -6.80 -13.80
CA GLU A 120 -15.82 -7.03 -14.85
C GLU A 120 -15.97 -5.77 -15.69
N LYS A 121 -15.66 -5.90 -16.98
CA LYS A 121 -15.86 -4.82 -17.92
C LYS A 121 -17.34 -4.72 -18.25
N VAL A 122 -17.92 -3.57 -17.90
CA VAL A 122 -19.32 -3.31 -18.16
C VAL A 122 -19.47 -2.58 -19.50
#